data_fbfc83658832bf59762f6fb715ce44b0
#
_entry.id   fbfc83658832bf59762f6fb715ce44b0
#
_cell.length_a   1.000
_cell.length_b   1.000
_cell.length_c   1.000
_cell.angle_alpha   90.00
_cell.angle_beta   90.00
_cell.angle_gamma   90.00
#
_symmetry.space_group_name_H-M   'P 1'
#
loop_
_entity.id
_entity.type
_entity.pdbx_description
1 polymer ?
#
loop_
_entity_poly.entity_id
_entity_poly.type
_entity_poly.pdbx_seq_one_letter_code
_entity_poly.pdbx_strand_id
1 'polypeptide(L)'
;RIAKELGTNDKFFAYPYGEFDNTTYSYLGSLGYTAFGQQSGVASQSSDFLNLPRFSMSGPYAKMDSFSLKVQTVHMPIKSDSPKSLIISNDYKPILDLVFSRPLTNYEKNNFSCFVSGQDVADLEWSGLQAVSVQSKAPLLTGRSRYNCTMPYKDKGRYYWYSKLWLRL
;
A
#
# COMPACT_ATOMS: atom_id res chain seq x y z
N ARG A 1 2.13 18.89 -23.90
CA ARG A 1 1.74 20.27 -23.53
C ARG A 1 2.51 20.74 -22.30
N ILE A 2 2.47 20.04 -21.16
CA ILE A 2 3.15 20.42 -19.90
C ILE A 2 4.65 20.70 -20.13
N ALA A 3 5.38 19.78 -20.76
CA ALA A 3 6.81 19.95 -21.05
C ALA A 3 7.08 21.20 -21.90
N LYS A 4 6.20 21.53 -22.85
CA LYS A 4 6.32 22.73 -23.68
C LYS A 4 6.11 24.02 -22.88
N GLU A 5 5.16 24.01 -21.95
CA GLU A 5 4.80 25.19 -21.16
C GLU A 5 5.80 25.45 -20.01
N LEU A 6 6.30 24.36 -19.39
CA LEU A 6 7.18 24.46 -18.22
C LEU A 6 8.67 24.34 -18.55
N GLY A 7 9.03 24.00 -19.79
CA GLY A 7 10.43 23.77 -20.19
C GLY A 7 11.09 22.57 -19.51
N THR A 8 10.30 21.70 -18.86
CA THR A 8 10.78 20.48 -18.18
C THR A 8 10.16 19.25 -18.83
N ASN A 9 10.87 18.13 -18.76
CA ASN A 9 10.36 16.84 -19.21
C ASN A 9 10.31 15.83 -18.03
N ASP A 10 9.84 16.31 -16.88
CA ASP A 10 9.71 15.49 -15.68
C ASP A 10 8.62 14.44 -15.90
N LYS A 11 9.02 13.18 -15.74
CA LYS A 11 8.12 12.04 -15.97
C LYS A 11 7.49 11.57 -14.66
N PHE A 12 6.74 12.46 -14.03
CA PHE A 12 5.93 12.15 -12.84
C PHE A 12 4.45 12.12 -13.19
N PHE A 13 3.74 11.12 -12.65
CA PHE A 13 2.31 10.95 -12.84
C PHE A 13 1.63 10.63 -11.51
N ALA A 14 0.47 11.19 -11.24
CA ALA A 14 -0.37 10.81 -10.11
C ALA A 14 -1.67 10.23 -10.65
N TYR A 15 -1.96 8.98 -10.31
CA TYR A 15 -3.23 8.36 -10.73
C TYR A 15 -4.41 9.11 -10.12
N PRO A 16 -5.40 9.54 -10.93
CA PRO A 16 -6.64 10.08 -10.42
C PRO A 16 -7.25 9.12 -9.41
N TYR A 17 -7.51 9.60 -8.19
CA TYR A 17 -8.00 8.79 -7.07
C TYR A 17 -7.12 7.59 -6.66
N GLY A 18 -5.92 7.45 -7.23
CA GLY A 18 -5.04 6.31 -7.06
C GLY A 18 -5.49 5.06 -7.82
N GLU A 19 -6.41 5.20 -8.77
CA GLU A 19 -7.02 4.11 -9.52
C GLU A 19 -6.33 3.93 -10.87
N PHE A 20 -5.98 2.70 -11.19
CA PHE A 20 -5.38 2.34 -12.49
C PHE A 20 -5.65 0.87 -12.81
N ASP A 21 -5.60 0.55 -14.09
CA ASP A 21 -5.58 -0.80 -14.61
C ASP A 21 -4.17 -1.20 -15.09
N ASN A 22 -4.02 -2.47 -15.41
CA ASN A 22 -2.74 -3.00 -15.89
C ASN A 22 -2.29 -2.35 -17.20
N THR A 23 -3.22 -1.89 -18.04
CA THR A 23 -2.91 -1.23 -19.32
C THR A 23 -2.27 0.13 -19.05
N THR A 24 -2.88 0.96 -18.23
CA THR A 24 -2.35 2.28 -17.84
C THR A 24 -1.02 2.14 -17.10
N TYR A 25 -0.91 1.19 -16.18
CA TYR A 25 0.31 0.90 -15.44
C TYR A 25 1.48 0.55 -16.39
N SER A 26 1.26 -0.41 -17.29
CA SER A 26 2.28 -0.85 -18.25
C SER A 26 2.66 0.27 -19.25
N TYR A 27 1.69 1.07 -19.67
CA TYR A 27 1.92 2.19 -20.57
C TYR A 27 2.82 3.24 -19.94
N LEU A 28 2.55 3.66 -18.71
CA LEU A 28 3.39 4.61 -17.98
C LEU A 28 4.81 4.06 -17.77
N GLY A 29 4.94 2.77 -17.47
CA GLY A 29 6.22 2.09 -17.36
C GLY A 29 7.02 2.12 -18.65
N SER A 30 6.38 1.84 -19.81
CA SER A 30 7.03 1.89 -21.12
C SER A 30 7.53 3.28 -21.51
N LEU A 31 6.92 4.31 -20.97
CA LEU A 31 7.32 5.71 -21.16
C LEU A 31 8.35 6.21 -20.14
N GLY A 32 8.72 5.40 -19.16
CA GLY A 32 9.68 5.71 -18.09
C GLY A 32 9.16 6.72 -17.08
N TYR A 33 7.85 6.69 -16.77
CA TYR A 33 7.26 7.51 -15.71
C TYR A 33 7.50 6.92 -14.33
N THR A 34 7.58 7.80 -13.34
CA THR A 34 7.35 7.47 -11.92
C THR A 34 5.93 7.87 -11.56
N ALA A 35 5.16 6.95 -10.98
CA ALA A 35 3.75 7.18 -10.72
C ALA A 35 3.38 7.02 -9.24
N PHE A 36 2.43 7.84 -8.79
CA PHE A 36 1.98 7.92 -7.41
C PHE A 36 0.55 7.43 -7.28
N GLY A 37 0.36 6.44 -6.41
CA GLY A 37 -0.96 5.98 -5.97
C GLY A 37 -1.55 6.86 -4.86
N GLN A 38 -2.60 6.35 -4.20
CA GLN A 38 -3.20 6.95 -3.00
C GLN A 38 -3.23 6.02 -1.79
N GLN A 39 -2.61 4.85 -1.89
CA GLN A 39 -2.38 3.98 -0.74
C GLN A 39 -1.38 4.64 0.22
N SER A 40 -1.64 4.49 1.53
CA SER A 40 -0.74 5.02 2.55
C SER A 40 0.50 4.15 2.68
N GLY A 41 1.65 4.77 2.91
CA GLY A 41 2.89 4.02 3.08
C GLY A 41 4.13 4.87 2.88
N VAL A 42 5.27 4.22 3.07
CA VAL A 42 6.61 4.80 2.94
C VAL A 42 7.22 4.36 1.61
N ALA A 43 7.70 5.31 0.81
CA ALA A 43 8.49 5.00 -0.37
C ALA A 43 9.93 4.60 0.04
N SER A 44 10.50 3.64 -0.66
CA SER A 44 11.87 3.17 -0.49
C SER A 44 12.48 2.80 -1.85
N GLN A 45 13.74 2.45 -1.88
CA GLN A 45 14.39 1.98 -3.11
C GLN A 45 13.80 0.66 -3.65
N SER A 46 13.16 -0.12 -2.79
CA SER A 46 12.47 -1.36 -3.17
C SER A 46 11.00 -1.18 -3.52
N SER A 47 10.48 0.06 -3.48
CA SER A 47 9.10 0.34 -3.84
C SER A 47 8.85 0.17 -5.34
N ASP A 48 7.60 -0.11 -5.68
CA ASP A 48 7.14 -0.05 -7.05
C ASP A 48 7.03 1.41 -7.50
N PHE A 49 7.96 1.86 -8.35
CA PHE A 49 8.01 3.23 -8.84
C PHE A 49 6.87 3.60 -9.79
N LEU A 50 6.08 2.63 -10.22
CA LEU A 50 4.84 2.88 -10.95
C LEU A 50 3.61 2.97 -10.04
N ASN A 51 3.78 2.78 -8.72
CA ASN A 51 2.70 2.88 -7.74
C ASN A 51 3.24 3.30 -6.36
N LEU A 52 3.94 4.42 -6.30
CA LEU A 52 4.50 4.93 -5.05
C LEU A 52 3.41 5.28 -4.05
N PRO A 53 3.52 4.84 -2.79
CA PRO A 53 2.60 5.21 -1.74
C PRO A 53 2.82 6.66 -1.27
N ARG A 54 1.81 7.22 -0.60
CA ARG A 54 1.89 8.53 0.03
C ARG A 54 0.95 8.64 1.22
N PHE A 55 1.35 9.38 2.24
CA PHE A 55 0.45 9.71 3.34
C PHE A 55 -0.36 10.99 3.04
N SER A 56 -1.66 10.97 3.32
CA SER A 56 -2.48 12.17 3.31
C SER A 56 -2.11 13.09 4.47
N MET A 57 -1.99 14.39 4.19
CA MET A 57 -1.69 15.46 5.16
C MET A 57 -2.78 16.55 5.16
N SER A 58 -4.00 16.22 4.78
CA SER A 58 -5.12 17.15 4.69
C SER A 58 -6.29 16.72 5.57
N GLY A 59 -7.20 17.65 5.89
CA GLY A 59 -8.37 17.41 6.71
C GLY A 59 -8.03 16.82 8.09
N PRO A 60 -8.68 15.73 8.51
CA PRO A 60 -8.43 15.11 9.82
C PRO A 60 -6.98 14.64 10.03
N TYR A 61 -6.23 14.46 8.94
CA TYR A 61 -4.83 13.99 8.96
C TYR A 61 -3.80 15.13 9.09
N ALA A 62 -4.21 16.40 9.03
CA ALA A 62 -3.33 17.57 9.13
C ALA A 62 -3.01 17.97 10.61
N LYS A 63 -2.94 16.99 11.51
CA LYS A 63 -2.58 17.18 12.92
C LYS A 63 -1.11 16.85 13.12
N MET A 64 -0.42 17.59 14.00
CA MET A 64 1.02 17.38 14.29
C MET A 64 1.33 15.97 14.78
N ASP A 65 0.48 15.39 15.63
CA ASP A 65 0.66 14.01 16.10
C ASP A 65 0.59 13.00 14.94
N SER A 66 -0.37 13.20 14.03
CA SER A 66 -0.50 12.38 12.80
C SER A 66 0.71 12.56 11.88
N PHE A 67 1.22 13.79 11.74
CA PHE A 67 2.42 14.08 10.97
C PHE A 67 3.65 13.41 11.59
N SER A 68 3.86 13.61 12.89
CA SER A 68 4.98 13.02 13.63
C SER A 68 5.03 11.49 13.51
N LEU A 69 3.87 10.82 13.65
CA LEU A 69 3.77 9.37 13.45
C LEU A 69 4.20 8.98 12.04
N LYS A 70 3.67 9.66 11.01
CA LYS A 70 3.89 9.31 9.60
C LYS A 70 5.33 9.52 9.15
N VAL A 71 5.99 10.61 9.57
CA VAL A 71 7.40 10.85 9.19
C VAL A 71 8.37 9.89 9.86
N GLN A 72 7.96 9.25 10.95
CA GLN A 72 8.74 8.23 11.65
C GLN A 72 8.41 6.80 11.19
N THR A 73 7.40 6.63 10.33
CA THR A 73 6.98 5.32 9.82
C THR A 73 8.06 4.72 8.92
N VAL A 74 8.23 3.42 9.00
CA VAL A 74 9.27 2.66 8.30
C VAL A 74 8.65 1.83 7.18
N HIS A 75 9.34 1.73 6.06
CA HIS A 75 8.94 0.85 4.96
C HIS A 75 8.91 -0.61 5.43
N MET A 76 7.77 -1.28 5.22
CA MET A 76 7.62 -2.69 5.59
C MET A 76 8.52 -3.57 4.71
N PRO A 77 9.27 -4.53 5.26
CA PRO A 77 10.22 -5.33 4.52
C PRO A 77 9.52 -6.40 3.65
N ILE A 78 8.69 -5.97 2.71
CA ILE A 78 8.00 -6.85 1.77
C ILE A 78 8.88 -7.07 0.55
N LYS A 79 9.08 -8.35 0.20
CA LYS A 79 9.78 -8.78 -1.02
C LYS A 79 8.82 -8.83 -2.20
N SER A 80 7.61 -9.33 -1.98
CA SER A 80 6.56 -9.42 -3.00
C SER A 80 5.18 -9.44 -2.37
N ASP A 81 4.21 -8.94 -3.13
CA ASP A 81 2.78 -9.01 -2.83
C ASP A 81 2.00 -9.55 -4.04
N SER A 82 0.89 -10.20 -3.80
CA SER A 82 -0.01 -10.79 -4.80
C SER A 82 -1.46 -10.67 -4.34
N PRO A 83 -2.43 -10.44 -5.24
CA PRO A 83 -2.28 -10.13 -6.66
C PRO A 83 -1.77 -8.71 -6.89
N LYS A 84 -1.18 -8.45 -8.06
CA LYS A 84 -0.76 -7.09 -8.46
C LYS A 84 -1.93 -6.21 -8.86
N SER A 85 -2.98 -6.79 -9.45
CA SER A 85 -4.20 -6.07 -9.81
C SER A 85 -4.81 -5.38 -8.59
N LEU A 86 -5.36 -4.20 -8.80
CA LEU A 86 -6.20 -3.51 -7.83
C LEU A 86 -7.68 -3.90 -7.98
N ILE A 87 -8.07 -4.33 -9.19
CA ILE A 87 -9.47 -4.59 -9.54
C ILE A 87 -9.90 -5.95 -9.02
N ILE A 88 -11.07 -5.96 -8.36
CA ILE A 88 -11.75 -7.15 -7.87
C ILE A 88 -12.94 -7.41 -8.78
N SER A 89 -12.99 -8.58 -9.43
CA SER A 89 -14.06 -8.92 -10.38
C SER A 89 -15.04 -9.98 -9.87
N ASN A 90 -14.59 -11.00 -9.17
CA ASN A 90 -15.43 -12.18 -8.87
C ASN A 90 -15.51 -12.53 -7.38
N ASP A 91 -14.45 -12.30 -6.62
CA ASP A 91 -14.42 -12.52 -5.19
C ASP A 91 -14.26 -11.18 -4.48
N TYR A 92 -15.29 -10.81 -3.73
CA TYR A 92 -15.30 -9.55 -2.98
C TYR A 92 -14.58 -9.62 -1.63
N LYS A 93 -13.96 -10.76 -1.34
CA LYS A 93 -13.06 -11.00 -0.21
C LYS A 93 -11.65 -11.34 -0.73
N PRO A 94 -10.96 -10.39 -1.37
CA PRO A 94 -9.68 -10.67 -2.01
C PRO A 94 -8.64 -11.11 -0.97
N ILE A 95 -7.85 -12.12 -1.33
CA ILE A 95 -6.69 -12.54 -0.56
C ILE A 95 -5.50 -11.69 -1.00
N LEU A 96 -4.79 -11.14 -0.04
CA LEU A 96 -3.51 -10.48 -0.22
C LEU A 96 -2.41 -11.35 0.35
N ASP A 97 -1.58 -11.92 -0.51
CA ASP A 97 -0.40 -12.68 -0.09
C ASP A 97 0.80 -11.73 0.01
N LEU A 98 1.45 -11.75 1.16
CA LEU A 98 2.65 -10.97 1.43
C LEU A 98 3.82 -11.92 1.71
N VAL A 99 4.92 -11.73 1.02
CA VAL A 99 6.20 -12.41 1.31
C VAL A 99 7.19 -11.35 1.80
N PHE A 100 7.75 -11.56 2.98
CA PHE A 100 8.73 -10.66 3.56
C PHE A 100 10.13 -10.94 3.01
N SER A 101 10.96 -9.92 2.92
CA SER A 101 12.36 -10.02 2.45
C SER A 101 13.28 -10.71 3.46
N ARG A 102 12.83 -10.88 4.69
CA ARG A 102 13.47 -11.61 5.78
C ARG A 102 12.43 -12.32 6.65
N PRO A 103 12.81 -13.36 7.40
CA PRO A 103 11.95 -13.87 8.45
C PRO A 103 11.60 -12.78 9.47
N LEU A 104 10.35 -12.75 9.91
CA LEU A 104 9.93 -11.91 11.03
C LEU A 104 10.34 -12.55 12.36
N THR A 105 10.60 -11.72 13.35
CA THR A 105 10.69 -12.19 14.73
C THR A 105 9.31 -12.60 15.22
N ASN A 106 9.25 -13.44 16.26
CA ASN A 106 7.97 -13.80 16.88
C ASN A 106 7.21 -12.56 17.39
N TYR A 107 7.94 -11.54 17.87
CA TYR A 107 7.33 -10.29 18.30
C TYR A 107 6.68 -9.53 17.12
N GLU A 108 7.37 -9.40 15.99
CA GLU A 108 6.83 -8.75 14.79
C GLU A 108 5.61 -9.51 14.25
N LYS A 109 5.69 -10.85 14.15
CA LYS A 109 4.59 -11.70 13.71
C LYS A 109 3.37 -11.57 14.61
N ASN A 110 3.56 -11.65 15.91
CA ASN A 110 2.45 -11.62 16.88
C ASN A 110 1.79 -10.23 16.98
N ASN A 111 2.47 -9.18 16.55
CA ASN A 111 1.97 -7.80 16.53
C ASN A 111 1.70 -7.28 15.11
N PHE A 112 1.80 -8.12 14.09
CA PHE A 112 1.37 -7.77 12.74
C PHE A 112 -0.14 -7.74 12.66
N SER A 113 -0.71 -6.68 12.11
CA SER A 113 -2.14 -6.51 11.92
C SER A 113 -2.43 -5.82 10.60
N CYS A 114 -3.52 -6.23 9.94
CA CYS A 114 -4.03 -5.56 8.75
C CYS A 114 -5.46 -5.08 9.00
N PHE A 115 -5.69 -3.80 8.87
CA PHE A 115 -7.00 -3.15 9.03
C PHE A 115 -7.68 -2.99 7.67
N VAL A 116 -8.95 -3.35 7.60
CA VAL A 116 -9.76 -3.31 6.38
C VAL A 116 -10.68 -2.08 6.39
N SER A 117 -10.75 -1.35 5.27
CA SER A 117 -11.66 -0.20 5.14
C SER A 117 -13.12 -0.60 5.42
N GLY A 118 -13.75 0.10 6.36
CA GLY A 118 -15.14 -0.15 6.74
C GLY A 118 -15.38 -1.45 7.52
N GLN A 119 -14.32 -2.13 7.92
CA GLN A 119 -14.33 -3.34 8.76
C GLN A 119 -13.29 -3.20 9.87
N ASP A 120 -13.10 -4.24 10.62
CA ASP A 120 -12.07 -4.36 11.65
C ASP A 120 -10.81 -5.06 11.08
N VAL A 121 -10.04 -5.73 11.93
CA VAL A 121 -8.82 -6.45 11.58
C VAL A 121 -9.15 -7.64 10.66
N ALA A 122 -8.35 -7.79 9.60
CA ALA A 122 -8.42 -8.91 8.67
C ALA A 122 -8.04 -10.24 9.33
N ASP A 123 -8.47 -11.34 8.74
CA ASP A 123 -7.96 -12.67 9.05
C ASP A 123 -6.56 -12.85 8.48
N LEU A 124 -5.69 -13.52 9.20
CA LEU A 124 -4.30 -13.76 8.89
C LEU A 124 -3.99 -15.25 8.89
N GLU A 125 -3.52 -15.78 7.76
CA GLU A 125 -3.03 -17.14 7.66
C GLU A 125 -1.53 -17.12 7.38
N TRP A 126 -0.74 -17.62 8.34
CA TRP A 126 0.71 -17.57 8.28
C TRP A 126 1.31 -18.85 7.71
N SER A 127 2.20 -18.70 6.73
CA SER A 127 3.10 -19.77 6.29
C SER A 127 4.53 -19.49 6.82
N GLY A 128 4.79 -20.03 8.01
CA GLY A 128 6.04 -19.80 8.73
C GLY A 128 6.20 -18.39 9.28
N LEU A 129 7.41 -17.84 9.19
CA LEU A 129 7.80 -16.51 9.67
C LEU A 129 8.01 -15.51 8.52
N GLN A 130 7.78 -15.91 7.28
CA GLN A 130 8.16 -15.09 6.13
C GLN A 130 7.03 -14.86 5.13
N ALA A 131 5.87 -15.50 5.30
CA ALA A 131 4.73 -15.30 4.44
C ALA A 131 3.41 -15.29 5.22
N VAL A 132 2.48 -14.44 4.77
CA VAL A 132 1.14 -14.32 5.33
C VAL A 132 0.12 -14.04 4.24
N SER A 133 -1.00 -14.74 4.28
CA SER A 133 -2.20 -14.42 3.52
C SER A 133 -3.15 -13.59 4.40
N VAL A 134 -3.63 -12.50 3.86
CA VAL A 134 -4.50 -11.52 4.54
C VAL A 134 -5.85 -11.49 3.82
N GLN A 135 -6.94 -11.70 4.54
CA GLN A 135 -8.29 -11.68 3.95
C GLN A 135 -9.26 -10.89 4.82
N SER A 136 -10.13 -10.10 4.19
CA SER A 136 -11.24 -9.43 4.88
C SER A 136 -12.26 -10.43 5.41
N LYS A 137 -12.83 -10.16 6.59
CA LYS A 137 -13.87 -11.02 7.20
C LYS A 137 -15.19 -10.99 6.43
N ALA A 138 -15.50 -9.85 5.83
CA ALA A 138 -16.69 -9.65 5.03
C ALA A 138 -16.34 -9.12 3.62
N PRO A 139 -17.24 -9.24 2.63
CA PRO A 139 -17.05 -8.67 1.30
C PRO A 139 -16.72 -7.17 1.37
N LEU A 140 -15.76 -6.73 0.57
CA LEU A 140 -15.45 -5.31 0.44
C LEU A 140 -16.62 -4.57 -0.22
N LEU A 141 -16.84 -3.32 0.18
CA LEU A 141 -17.86 -2.48 -0.42
C LEU A 141 -17.49 -2.08 -1.86
N THR A 142 -18.50 -1.76 -2.68
CA THR A 142 -18.30 -1.18 -4.01
C THR A 142 -17.47 0.10 -3.92
N GLY A 143 -16.60 0.29 -4.90
CA GLY A 143 -15.63 1.38 -4.91
C GLY A 143 -14.31 0.99 -4.25
N ARG A 144 -13.67 1.96 -3.57
CA ARG A 144 -12.32 1.84 -3.03
C ARG A 144 -12.31 1.31 -1.62
N SER A 145 -11.54 0.26 -1.41
CA SER A 145 -11.20 -0.27 -0.08
C SER A 145 -9.69 -0.43 0.06
N ARG A 146 -9.21 -0.54 1.28
CA ARG A 146 -7.78 -0.73 1.57
C ARG A 146 -7.59 -1.79 2.64
N TYR A 147 -6.48 -2.52 2.49
CA TYR A 147 -5.86 -3.27 3.58
C TYR A 147 -4.65 -2.45 4.04
N ASN A 148 -4.68 -1.96 5.28
CA ASN A 148 -3.58 -1.22 5.89
C ASN A 148 -2.90 -2.12 6.90
N CYS A 149 -1.71 -2.59 6.59
CA CYS A 149 -0.96 -3.50 7.42
C CYS A 149 0.13 -2.77 8.18
N THR A 150 0.25 -3.04 9.46
CA THR A 150 1.26 -2.45 10.34
C THR A 150 1.87 -3.52 11.24
N MET A 151 3.11 -3.29 11.65
CA MET A 151 3.75 -4.02 12.76
C MET A 151 4.75 -3.09 13.46
N PRO A 152 5.04 -3.31 14.78
CA PRO A 152 6.00 -2.47 15.49
C PRO A 152 7.39 -2.52 14.84
N TYR A 153 8.07 -1.38 14.79
CA TYR A 153 9.49 -1.31 14.54
C TYR A 153 10.27 -1.45 15.87
N LYS A 154 11.57 -1.75 15.79
CA LYS A 154 12.43 -1.99 16.97
C LYS A 154 12.34 -0.90 18.06
N ASP A 155 12.20 0.35 17.63
CA ASP A 155 12.12 1.50 18.53
C ASP A 155 10.66 1.75 18.94
N LYS A 156 10.43 2.08 20.19
CA LYS A 156 9.10 2.41 20.71
C LYS A 156 8.49 3.59 19.94
N GLY A 157 7.22 3.43 19.55
CA GLY A 157 6.45 4.46 18.86
C GLY A 157 6.64 4.53 17.33
N ARG A 158 7.51 3.70 16.75
CA ARG A 158 7.65 3.57 15.29
C ARG A 158 7.00 2.30 14.79
N TYR A 159 6.54 2.34 13.54
CA TYR A 159 5.84 1.21 12.92
C TYR A 159 6.32 1.01 11.49
N TYR A 160 6.36 -0.23 11.06
CA TYR A 160 6.32 -0.58 9.65
C TYR A 160 4.91 -0.35 9.11
N TRP A 161 4.82 0.11 7.87
CA TRP A 161 3.54 0.38 7.23
C TRP A 161 3.53 -0.12 5.80
N TYR A 162 2.43 -0.78 5.41
CA TYR A 162 2.12 -1.19 4.04
C TYR A 162 0.62 -1.04 3.81
N SER A 163 0.22 -0.62 2.60
CA SER A 163 -1.18 -0.59 2.20
C SER A 163 -1.38 -1.18 0.82
N LYS A 164 -2.45 -1.96 0.66
CA LYS A 164 -2.97 -2.41 -0.62
C LYS A 164 -4.32 -1.74 -0.88
N LEU A 165 -4.45 -1.10 -2.04
CA LEU A 165 -5.72 -0.60 -2.56
C LEU A 165 -6.46 -1.73 -3.27
N TRP A 166 -7.77 -1.79 -3.08
CA TRP A 166 -8.70 -2.64 -3.81
C TRP A 166 -9.79 -1.77 -4.46
N LEU A 167 -10.15 -2.09 -5.68
CA LEU A 167 -11.21 -1.44 -6.43
C LEU A 167 -12.26 -2.48 -6.84
N ARG A 168 -13.43 -2.43 -6.19
CA ARG A 168 -14.61 -3.22 -6.54
C ARG A 168 -15.47 -2.40 -7.48
N LEU A 169 -15.55 -2.80 -8.74
CA LEU A 169 -16.41 -2.19 -9.78
C LEU A 169 -17.86 -2.62 -9.65
#